data_28eece0bfe0c45267490b043fbdba829
#
_entry.id   28eece0bfe0c45267490b043fbdba829
#
_cell.length_a   1.000
_cell.length_b   1.000
_cell.length_c   1.000
_cell.angle_alpha   90.00
_cell.angle_beta   90.00
_cell.angle_gamma   90.00
#
_symmetry.space_group_name_H-M   'P 1'
#
loop_
_entity.id
_entity.type
_entity.pdbx_description
1 polymer ?
#
loop_
_entity_poly.entity_id
_entity_poly.type
_entity_poly.pdbx_seq_one_letter_code
_entity_poly.pdbx_strand_id
1 'polypeptide(L)'
;MTTRSFGAQGMAGRLRRVLVNRPGPRFGAGHETEGAFYPEPIDLPLAQRQHDGLVALLEGAGATVERLDYEAGADSIYTYDPAVVTDGGAIVLRSSKLIRQPEADAHADWFTRNGIPILHRLTGGATADGGDLLWLDSRTLVIGRTFRTNDEGARQIEAAVRPHVDAVHVIDLPINNGAEECLHTLSLISLLDRDLAVVSTRLMPVHLRSLLAERGVECVEIEASEWDSLAPNVLALAPRECVMLEGNPVTAGRLRASGCTVHEFAGSDVAVKGAGGPTCLTLPLLRDPS
;
A
#
# COMPACT_ATOMS: atom_id res chain seq x y z
N MET A 1 2.70 25.44 -17.95
CA MET A 1 2.37 24.58 -16.79
C MET A 1 3.47 23.52 -16.72
N THR A 2 4.33 23.54 -15.73
CA THR A 2 5.32 22.48 -15.49
C THR A 2 4.54 21.21 -15.15
N THR A 3 4.68 20.18 -15.96
CA THR A 3 4.09 18.86 -15.69
C THR A 3 4.75 18.32 -14.42
N ARG A 4 3.94 18.09 -13.38
CA ARG A 4 4.41 17.50 -12.12
C ARG A 4 4.96 16.11 -12.40
N SER A 5 6.19 15.82 -11.94
CA SER A 5 6.87 14.54 -12.17
C SER A 5 6.71 13.52 -11.04
N PHE A 6 6.24 13.96 -9.86
CA PHE A 6 5.96 13.13 -8.69
C PHE A 6 4.80 13.73 -7.87
N GLY A 7 4.30 12.95 -6.92
CA GLY A 7 3.25 13.33 -5.98
C GLY A 7 2.05 12.39 -6.06
N ALA A 8 1.75 11.75 -4.96
CA ALA A 8 0.69 10.75 -4.84
C ALA A 8 -0.11 10.92 -3.53
N GLN A 9 -0.41 12.19 -3.17
CA GLN A 9 -1.30 12.52 -2.05
C GLN A 9 -2.75 12.24 -2.41
N GLY A 10 -3.12 10.96 -2.46
CA GLY A 10 -4.44 10.47 -2.79
C GLY A 10 -4.38 9.01 -3.17
N MET A 11 -5.48 8.29 -2.97
CA MET A 11 -5.54 6.85 -3.22
C MET A 11 -6.19 6.51 -4.56
N ALA A 12 -7.11 7.34 -5.05
CA ALA A 12 -8.00 7.00 -6.17
C ALA A 12 -7.76 7.78 -7.47
N GLY A 13 -6.95 8.86 -7.44
CA GLY A 13 -6.57 9.58 -8.67
C GLY A 13 -5.84 8.66 -9.66
N ARG A 14 -5.97 8.93 -10.98
CA ARG A 14 -5.34 8.08 -12.01
C ARG A 14 -3.85 7.90 -11.73
N LEU A 15 -3.42 6.64 -11.67
CA LEU A 15 -2.03 6.25 -11.46
C LEU A 15 -1.22 6.54 -12.74
N ARG A 16 -0.19 7.39 -12.62
CA ARG A 16 0.66 7.80 -13.74
C ARG A 16 2.04 7.17 -13.72
N ARG A 17 2.62 7.09 -12.50
CA ARG A 17 3.94 6.48 -12.30
C ARG A 17 3.90 5.63 -11.05
N VAL A 18 4.50 4.46 -11.10
CA VAL A 18 4.52 3.50 -10.00
C VAL A 18 5.85 2.77 -9.94
N LEU A 19 6.39 2.61 -8.73
CA LEU A 19 7.57 1.81 -8.46
C LEU A 19 7.17 0.42 -8.03
N VAL A 20 7.81 -0.59 -8.60
CA VAL A 20 7.67 -2.00 -8.22
C VAL A 20 9.04 -2.63 -8.00
N ASN A 21 9.08 -3.75 -7.30
CA ASN A 21 10.28 -4.56 -7.16
C ASN A 21 9.96 -6.01 -7.51
N ARG A 22 10.57 -6.53 -8.57
CA ARG A 22 10.29 -7.88 -9.05
C ARG A 22 10.82 -8.93 -8.05
N PRO A 23 10.06 -10.00 -7.75
CA PRO A 23 10.51 -11.07 -6.87
C PRO A 23 11.88 -11.65 -7.28
N GLY A 24 12.84 -11.59 -6.39
CA GLY A 24 14.20 -12.13 -6.55
C GLY A 24 14.45 -13.37 -5.66
N PRO A 25 15.68 -13.91 -5.69
CA PRO A 25 16.03 -15.12 -4.93
C PRO A 25 15.78 -15.00 -3.41
N ARG A 26 15.95 -13.81 -2.82
CA ARG A 26 15.68 -13.58 -1.40
C ARG A 26 14.21 -13.70 -1.05
N PHE A 27 13.32 -13.23 -1.92
CA PHE A 27 11.89 -13.47 -1.76
C PHE A 27 11.58 -14.97 -1.87
N GLY A 28 12.15 -15.69 -2.86
CA GLY A 28 11.97 -17.13 -3.00
C GLY A 28 12.40 -17.93 -1.78
N ALA A 29 13.41 -17.46 -1.05
CA ALA A 29 13.89 -18.04 0.20
C ALA A 29 13.14 -17.51 1.45
N GLY A 30 12.06 -16.76 1.30
CA GLY A 30 11.35 -16.11 2.39
C GLY A 30 10.88 -17.07 3.49
N HIS A 31 10.37 -18.25 3.12
CA HIS A 31 9.91 -19.27 4.06
C HIS A 31 11.04 -19.77 5.00
N GLU A 32 12.29 -19.77 4.54
CA GLU A 32 13.47 -20.20 5.30
C GLU A 32 14.18 -19.02 5.99
N THR A 33 13.70 -17.80 5.78
CA THR A 33 14.34 -16.57 6.30
C THR A 33 13.79 -16.22 7.67
N GLU A 34 14.66 -16.24 8.69
CA GLU A 34 14.30 -15.82 10.04
C GLU A 34 13.79 -14.37 10.07
N GLY A 35 12.63 -14.16 10.70
CA GLY A 35 11.97 -12.85 10.78
C GLY A 35 11.12 -12.47 9.55
N ALA A 36 11.16 -13.27 8.47
CA ALA A 36 10.17 -13.19 7.40
C ALA A 36 9.03 -14.18 7.70
N PHE A 37 7.78 -13.72 7.53
CA PHE A 37 6.60 -14.52 7.91
C PHE A 37 5.89 -15.11 6.70
N TYR A 38 6.54 -16.08 6.05
CA TYR A 38 5.95 -16.83 4.95
C TYR A 38 5.58 -18.23 5.44
N PRO A 39 4.28 -18.56 5.57
CA PRO A 39 3.85 -19.84 6.15
C PRO A 39 4.19 -21.04 5.27
N GLU A 40 4.40 -20.82 3.97
CA GLU A 40 4.63 -21.87 2.98
C GLU A 40 5.80 -21.50 2.05
N PRO A 41 6.49 -22.50 1.48
CA PRO A 41 7.51 -22.28 0.45
C PRO A 41 6.95 -21.53 -0.76
N ILE A 42 7.77 -20.66 -1.35
CA ILE A 42 7.41 -19.82 -2.49
C ILE A 42 7.91 -20.49 -3.78
N ASP A 43 7.03 -20.67 -4.76
CA ASP A 43 7.43 -20.96 -6.14
C ASP A 43 7.87 -19.65 -6.80
N LEU A 44 9.18 -19.37 -6.75
CA LEU A 44 9.74 -18.12 -7.28
C LEU A 44 9.43 -17.91 -8.77
N PRO A 45 9.60 -18.89 -9.67
CA PRO A 45 9.17 -18.72 -11.06
C PRO A 45 7.68 -18.38 -11.22
N LEU A 46 6.81 -18.96 -10.41
CA LEU A 46 5.38 -18.63 -10.42
C LEU A 46 5.14 -17.21 -9.91
N ALA A 47 5.73 -16.85 -8.77
CA ALA A 47 5.63 -15.50 -8.19
C ALA A 47 6.11 -14.41 -9.18
N GLN A 48 7.19 -14.70 -9.93
CA GLN A 48 7.69 -13.80 -10.97
C GLN A 48 6.68 -13.63 -12.11
N ARG A 49 6.08 -14.70 -12.61
CA ARG A 49 5.04 -14.61 -13.65
C ARG A 49 3.81 -13.86 -13.17
N GLN A 50 3.39 -14.07 -11.92
CA GLN A 50 2.26 -13.37 -11.31
C GLN A 50 2.54 -11.86 -11.17
N HIS A 51 3.75 -11.51 -10.72
CA HIS A 51 4.19 -10.12 -10.66
C HIS A 51 4.25 -9.47 -12.05
N ASP A 52 4.79 -10.16 -13.04
CA ASP A 52 4.83 -9.68 -14.42
C ASP A 52 3.40 -9.47 -14.99
N GLY A 53 2.43 -10.29 -14.58
CA GLY A 53 0.99 -10.11 -14.86
C GLY A 53 0.42 -8.82 -14.25
N LEU A 54 0.75 -8.52 -12.99
CA LEU A 54 0.36 -7.26 -12.37
C LEU A 54 0.99 -6.06 -13.12
N VAL A 55 2.27 -6.14 -13.45
CA VAL A 55 2.97 -5.08 -14.22
C VAL A 55 2.26 -4.83 -15.55
N ALA A 56 1.89 -5.88 -16.28
CA ALA A 56 1.18 -5.74 -17.55
C ALA A 56 -0.18 -5.03 -17.40
N LEU A 57 -0.92 -5.29 -16.30
CA LEU A 57 -2.17 -4.58 -16.00
C LEU A 57 -1.92 -3.09 -15.71
N LEU A 58 -0.87 -2.76 -14.94
CA LEU A 58 -0.50 -1.38 -14.63
C LEU A 58 -0.14 -0.60 -15.91
N GLU A 59 0.68 -1.19 -16.78
CA GLU A 59 1.07 -0.61 -18.07
C GLU A 59 -0.13 -0.50 -19.01
N GLY A 60 -0.99 -1.52 -19.05
CA GLY A 60 -2.24 -1.52 -19.83
C GLY A 60 -3.23 -0.43 -19.41
N ALA A 61 -3.23 -0.06 -18.14
CA ALA A 61 -4.00 1.08 -17.61
C ALA A 61 -3.34 2.45 -17.86
N GLY A 62 -2.15 2.46 -18.50
CA GLY A 62 -1.43 3.67 -18.89
C GLY A 62 -0.48 4.23 -17.83
N ALA A 63 -0.15 3.45 -16.79
CA ALA A 63 0.88 3.84 -15.84
C ALA A 63 2.28 3.53 -16.37
N THR A 64 3.23 4.43 -16.09
CA THR A 64 4.67 4.14 -16.27
C THR A 64 5.14 3.31 -15.09
N VAL A 65 5.58 2.08 -15.34
CA VAL A 65 6.12 1.18 -14.31
C VAL A 65 7.63 1.30 -14.24
N GLU A 66 8.14 1.64 -13.07
CA GLU A 66 9.55 1.78 -12.77
C GLU A 66 10.00 0.67 -11.82
N ARG A 67 11.28 0.29 -11.87
CA ARG A 67 11.81 -0.83 -11.09
C ARG A 67 12.79 -0.33 -10.05
N LEU A 68 12.67 -0.87 -8.84
CA LEU A 68 13.61 -0.60 -7.75
C LEU A 68 14.92 -1.36 -7.94
N ASP A 69 14.84 -2.59 -8.47
CA ASP A 69 15.98 -3.50 -8.68
C ASP A 69 16.78 -3.77 -7.39
N TYR A 70 16.07 -4.04 -6.29
CA TYR A 70 16.66 -4.34 -4.98
C TYR A 70 16.34 -5.77 -4.54
N GLU A 71 17.38 -6.59 -4.33
CA GLU A 71 17.23 -8.03 -4.09
C GLU A 71 17.61 -8.47 -2.65
N ALA A 72 18.02 -7.55 -1.78
CA ALA A 72 18.60 -7.93 -0.50
C ALA A 72 17.61 -8.36 0.59
N GLY A 73 16.31 -8.09 0.45
CA GLY A 73 15.29 -8.38 1.44
C GLY A 73 14.25 -9.40 0.95
N ALA A 74 13.78 -10.29 1.85
CA ALA A 74 12.69 -11.21 1.54
C ALA A 74 11.36 -10.46 1.28
N ASP A 75 11.10 -9.37 2.03
CA ASP A 75 9.89 -8.56 1.91
C ASP A 75 10.03 -7.38 0.91
N SER A 76 11.17 -7.26 0.22
CA SER A 76 11.51 -6.11 -0.63
C SER A 76 10.59 -5.90 -1.84
N ILE A 77 9.76 -6.88 -2.16
CA ILE A 77 8.71 -6.77 -3.20
C ILE A 77 7.57 -5.85 -2.76
N TYR A 78 7.37 -5.65 -1.45
CA TYR A 78 6.33 -4.78 -0.90
C TYR A 78 6.83 -3.33 -0.83
N THR A 79 6.91 -2.70 -2.00
CA THR A 79 7.51 -1.37 -2.19
C THR A 79 6.73 -0.24 -1.52
N TYR A 80 5.49 -0.47 -1.12
CA TYR A 80 4.66 0.54 -0.47
C TYR A 80 5.10 0.84 0.97
N ASP A 81 5.61 -0.17 1.71
CA ASP A 81 5.90 -0.03 3.13
C ASP A 81 7.10 0.87 3.47
N PRO A 82 8.22 0.85 2.68
CA PRO A 82 9.40 1.64 3.04
C PRO A 82 9.29 3.14 2.78
N ALA A 83 8.27 3.58 2.02
CA ALA A 83 8.14 5.00 1.68
C ALA A 83 6.75 5.38 1.20
N VAL A 84 6.43 6.68 1.29
CA VAL A 84 5.30 7.29 0.60
C VAL A 84 5.75 8.54 -0.14
N VAL A 85 5.11 8.84 -1.28
CA VAL A 85 5.44 10.01 -2.09
C VAL A 85 4.32 11.05 -1.98
N THR A 86 4.67 12.20 -1.40
CA THR A 86 3.75 13.34 -1.28
C THR A 86 4.01 14.36 -2.39
N ASP A 87 3.18 15.40 -2.47
CA ASP A 87 3.38 16.51 -3.41
C ASP A 87 4.64 17.35 -3.08
N GLY A 88 5.14 17.24 -1.85
CA GLY A 88 6.38 17.90 -1.41
C GLY A 88 7.64 17.04 -1.55
N GLY A 89 7.51 15.75 -1.82
CA GLY A 89 8.62 14.80 -1.91
C GLY A 89 8.33 13.49 -1.21
N ALA A 90 9.31 12.60 -1.18
CA ALA A 90 9.20 11.31 -0.53
C ALA A 90 9.42 11.40 0.99
N ILE A 91 8.61 10.69 1.76
CA ILE A 91 8.87 10.39 3.17
C ILE A 91 9.40 8.95 3.22
N VAL A 92 10.65 8.81 3.64
CA VAL A 92 11.31 7.52 3.81
C VAL A 92 10.98 7.00 5.20
N LEU A 93 10.29 5.88 5.24
CA LEU A 93 9.81 5.24 6.46
C LEU A 93 10.88 4.31 7.04
N ARG A 94 10.60 3.73 8.19
CA ARG A 94 11.47 2.79 8.86
C ARG A 94 10.65 1.67 9.46
N SER A 95 10.78 0.48 8.91
CA SER A 95 10.03 -0.66 9.42
C SER A 95 10.43 -1.03 10.86
N SER A 96 9.46 -1.49 11.65
CA SER A 96 9.71 -2.12 12.95
C SER A 96 10.40 -3.48 12.81
N LYS A 97 10.25 -4.17 11.67
CA LYS A 97 11.01 -5.38 11.34
C LYS A 97 12.46 -5.01 10.98
N LEU A 98 13.42 -5.47 11.76
CA LEU A 98 14.84 -5.15 11.56
C LEU A 98 15.35 -5.60 10.19
N ILE A 99 14.90 -6.76 9.71
CA ILE A 99 15.30 -7.32 8.42
C ILE A 99 14.86 -6.44 7.23
N ARG A 100 13.84 -5.60 7.40
CA ARG A 100 13.32 -4.70 6.37
C ARG A 100 13.93 -3.29 6.39
N GLN A 101 14.63 -2.91 7.46
CA GLN A 101 15.17 -1.55 7.59
C GLN A 101 16.09 -1.12 6.43
N PRO A 102 16.93 -2.01 5.83
CA PRO A 102 17.73 -1.65 4.67
C PRO A 102 16.93 -1.28 3.41
N GLU A 103 15.65 -1.69 3.31
CA GLU A 103 14.78 -1.34 2.18
C GLU A 103 14.57 0.18 2.06
N ALA A 104 14.55 0.89 3.20
CA ALA A 104 14.43 2.34 3.25
C ALA A 104 15.60 3.08 2.58
N ASP A 105 16.82 2.56 2.72
CA ASP A 105 18.01 3.12 2.06
C ASP A 105 17.92 2.93 0.54
N ALA A 106 17.51 1.75 0.10
CA ALA A 106 17.34 1.47 -1.33
C ALA A 106 16.30 2.41 -1.98
N HIS A 107 15.17 2.67 -1.30
CA HIS A 107 14.17 3.63 -1.77
C HIS A 107 14.71 5.06 -1.80
N ALA A 108 15.41 5.50 -0.74
CA ALA A 108 16.00 6.83 -0.67
C ALA A 108 17.02 7.07 -1.80
N ASP A 109 17.86 6.10 -2.07
CA ASP A 109 18.84 6.13 -3.16
C ASP A 109 18.14 6.16 -4.52
N TRP A 110 17.07 5.38 -4.68
CA TRP A 110 16.29 5.39 -5.91
C TRP A 110 15.61 6.75 -6.14
N PHE A 111 14.97 7.34 -5.11
CA PHE A 111 14.36 8.67 -5.20
C PHE A 111 15.38 9.74 -5.60
N THR A 112 16.54 9.73 -4.95
CA THR A 112 17.61 10.70 -5.23
C THR A 112 18.06 10.62 -6.68
N ARG A 113 18.30 9.41 -7.20
CA ARG A 113 18.71 9.19 -8.60
C ARG A 113 17.64 9.59 -9.61
N ASN A 114 16.36 9.53 -9.23
CA ASN A 114 15.22 9.81 -10.11
C ASN A 114 14.59 11.20 -9.88
N GLY A 115 15.26 12.07 -9.14
CA GLY A 115 14.88 13.48 -8.99
C GLY A 115 13.63 13.70 -8.13
N ILE A 116 13.30 12.76 -7.22
CA ILE A 116 12.27 12.92 -6.20
C ILE A 116 12.95 13.36 -4.90
N PRO A 117 12.72 14.59 -4.42
CA PRO A 117 13.34 15.07 -3.19
C PRO A 117 12.88 14.26 -1.99
N ILE A 118 13.78 14.05 -1.02
CA ILE A 118 13.42 13.46 0.28
C ILE A 118 12.88 14.58 1.17
N LEU A 119 11.57 14.58 1.40
CA LEU A 119 10.91 15.53 2.29
C LEU A 119 11.26 15.27 3.76
N HIS A 120 11.27 13.99 4.14
CA HIS A 120 11.61 13.55 5.48
C HIS A 120 12.11 12.10 5.47
N ARG A 121 12.90 11.75 6.50
CA ARG A 121 13.30 10.38 6.80
C ARG A 121 13.08 10.13 8.29
N LEU A 122 12.40 9.05 8.65
CA LEU A 122 12.20 8.67 10.05
C LEU A 122 13.54 8.37 10.73
N THR A 123 13.71 8.90 11.95
CA THR A 123 14.93 8.82 12.73
C THR A 123 14.68 8.33 14.16
N GLY A 124 15.76 8.00 14.87
CA GLY A 124 15.68 7.60 16.27
C GLY A 124 14.89 6.31 16.49
N GLY A 125 13.93 6.34 17.39
CA GLY A 125 13.02 5.22 17.69
C GLY A 125 11.76 5.17 16.84
N ALA A 126 11.60 6.09 15.88
CA ALA A 126 10.42 6.14 15.02
C ALA A 126 10.35 4.91 14.11
N THR A 127 9.16 4.31 14.04
CA THR A 127 8.85 3.24 13.08
C THR A 127 7.52 3.51 12.42
N ALA A 128 7.41 3.21 11.13
CA ALA A 128 6.16 3.20 10.37
C ALA A 128 6.33 2.37 9.10
N ASP A 129 5.24 1.73 8.67
CA ASP A 129 5.09 1.11 7.37
C ASP A 129 4.04 1.90 6.55
N GLY A 130 4.23 1.99 5.24
CA GLY A 130 3.32 2.75 4.35
C GLY A 130 1.88 2.24 4.35
N GLY A 131 1.68 0.95 4.60
CA GLY A 131 0.36 0.35 4.74
C GLY A 131 -0.51 0.95 5.86
N ASP A 132 0.08 1.68 6.80
CA ASP A 132 -0.64 2.41 7.85
C ASP A 132 -1.05 3.84 7.45
N LEU A 133 -0.66 4.29 6.25
CA LEU A 133 -0.90 5.65 5.77
C LEU A 133 -2.01 5.67 4.71
N LEU A 134 -3.16 6.22 5.06
CA LEU A 134 -4.33 6.33 4.18
C LEU A 134 -4.63 7.80 3.89
N TRP A 135 -4.50 8.20 2.64
CA TRP A 135 -4.97 9.48 2.15
C TRP A 135 -6.47 9.43 1.89
N LEU A 136 -7.30 10.12 2.70
CA LEU A 136 -8.73 10.26 2.45
C LEU A 136 -9.01 11.21 1.27
N ASP A 137 -8.16 12.21 1.15
CA ASP A 137 -8.05 13.17 0.05
C ASP A 137 -6.64 13.75 0.06
N SER A 138 -6.31 14.67 -0.88
CA SER A 138 -4.97 15.26 -0.97
C SER A 138 -4.59 16.13 0.23
N ARG A 139 -5.51 16.41 1.15
CA ARG A 139 -5.33 17.30 2.30
C ARG A 139 -5.61 16.65 3.64
N THR A 140 -6.04 15.37 3.64
CA THR A 140 -6.37 14.63 4.85
C THR A 140 -5.67 13.28 4.89
N LEU A 141 -4.79 13.10 5.87
CA LEU A 141 -4.08 11.84 6.12
C LEU A 141 -4.62 11.14 7.36
N VAL A 142 -4.87 9.85 7.25
CA VAL A 142 -5.06 8.95 8.40
C VAL A 142 -3.79 8.15 8.59
N ILE A 143 -3.31 8.08 9.82
CA ILE A 143 -2.16 7.27 10.25
C ILE A 143 -2.68 6.21 11.22
N GLY A 144 -2.60 4.95 10.83
CA GLY A 144 -2.87 3.82 11.71
C GLY A 144 -1.73 3.61 12.69
N ARG A 145 -2.03 3.58 13.99
CA ARG A 145 -1.06 3.20 15.01
C ARG A 145 -1.19 1.69 15.26
N THR A 146 -0.09 0.97 15.04
CA THR A 146 -0.04 -0.48 15.01
C THR A 146 1.25 -0.98 15.66
N PHE A 147 1.51 -2.29 15.59
CA PHE A 147 2.85 -2.82 15.91
C PHE A 147 3.94 -2.37 14.92
N ARG A 148 3.55 -1.89 13.74
CA ARG A 148 4.46 -1.41 12.70
C ARG A 148 4.71 0.08 12.82
N THR A 149 3.67 0.86 13.12
CA THR A 149 3.73 2.32 13.24
C THR A 149 3.54 2.71 14.69
N ASN A 150 4.58 3.29 15.31
CA ASN A 150 4.55 3.74 16.70
C ASN A 150 4.23 5.25 16.80
N ASP A 151 4.03 5.73 18.04
CA ASP A 151 3.74 7.15 18.32
C ASP A 151 4.78 8.11 17.74
N GLU A 152 6.06 7.73 17.84
CA GLU A 152 7.16 8.57 17.36
C GLU A 152 7.15 8.63 15.82
N GLY A 153 6.87 7.52 15.13
CA GLY A 153 6.69 7.47 13.68
C GLY A 153 5.52 8.33 13.23
N ALA A 154 4.35 8.16 13.85
CA ALA A 154 3.17 8.95 13.56
C ALA A 154 3.43 10.45 13.73
N ARG A 155 4.08 10.85 14.83
CA ARG A 155 4.42 12.26 15.13
C ARG A 155 5.40 12.86 14.10
N GLN A 156 6.42 12.11 13.67
CA GLN A 156 7.38 12.59 12.67
C GLN A 156 6.73 12.72 11.29
N ILE A 157 5.87 11.77 10.90
CA ILE A 157 5.11 11.85 9.64
C ILE A 157 4.16 13.05 9.67
N GLU A 158 3.38 13.20 10.75
CA GLU A 158 2.49 14.36 10.93
C GLU A 158 3.25 15.68 10.78
N ALA A 159 4.39 15.84 11.46
CA ALA A 159 5.20 17.04 11.36
C ALA A 159 5.69 17.32 9.93
N ALA A 160 6.09 16.27 9.20
CA ALA A 160 6.56 16.37 7.82
C ALA A 160 5.46 16.78 6.84
N VAL A 161 4.24 16.26 7.01
CA VAL A 161 3.12 16.55 6.09
C VAL A 161 2.35 17.80 6.47
N ARG A 162 2.43 18.27 7.70
CA ARG A 162 1.65 19.41 8.25
C ARG A 162 1.62 20.66 7.35
N PRO A 163 2.70 21.06 6.67
CA PRO A 163 2.65 22.21 5.75
C PRO A 163 1.80 21.97 4.49
N HIS A 164 1.46 20.73 4.20
CA HIS A 164 0.82 20.30 2.96
C HIS A 164 -0.61 19.79 3.15
N VAL A 165 -1.08 19.62 4.40
CA VAL A 165 -2.39 19.03 4.72
C VAL A 165 -3.20 19.90 5.66
N ASP A 166 -4.53 19.73 5.64
CA ASP A 166 -5.45 20.40 6.57
C ASP A 166 -5.65 19.59 7.86
N ALA A 167 -5.64 18.26 7.74
CA ALA A 167 -5.87 17.37 8.87
C ALA A 167 -5.00 16.11 8.82
N VAL A 168 -4.58 15.68 10.02
CA VAL A 168 -3.98 14.35 10.26
C VAL A 168 -4.76 13.69 11.39
N HIS A 169 -5.22 12.47 11.16
CA HIS A 169 -5.92 11.65 12.16
C HIS A 169 -5.06 10.43 12.51
N VAL A 170 -4.63 10.33 13.75
CA VAL A 170 -3.95 9.13 14.27
C VAL A 170 -5.01 8.23 14.89
N ILE A 171 -5.07 6.97 14.45
CA ILE A 171 -6.11 6.03 14.84
C ILE A 171 -5.47 4.71 15.28
N ASP A 172 -5.83 4.23 16.47
CA ASP A 172 -5.38 2.93 16.94
C ASP A 172 -6.10 1.81 16.17
N LEU A 173 -5.34 0.89 15.60
CA LEU A 173 -5.88 -0.31 15.01
C LEU A 173 -6.01 -1.42 16.06
N PRO A 174 -7.03 -2.29 15.92
CA PRO A 174 -7.18 -3.45 16.81
C PRO A 174 -6.08 -4.47 16.54
N ILE A 175 -5.84 -5.31 17.52
CA ILE A 175 -5.05 -6.53 17.36
C ILE A 175 -5.95 -7.61 16.76
N ASN A 176 -5.55 -8.25 15.67
CA ASN A 176 -6.24 -9.42 15.12
C ASN A 176 -5.62 -10.73 15.65
N ASN A 177 -4.48 -11.16 15.11
CA ASN A 177 -3.84 -12.42 15.49
C ASN A 177 -2.52 -12.23 16.27
N GLY A 178 -2.27 -11.04 16.82
CA GLY A 178 -1.09 -10.72 17.61
C GLY A 178 -0.06 -9.86 16.89
N ALA A 179 1.12 -9.68 17.53
CA ALA A 179 2.14 -8.76 17.05
C ALA A 179 2.85 -9.20 15.76
N GLU A 180 2.80 -10.48 15.46
CA GLU A 180 3.43 -11.06 14.26
C GLU A 180 2.62 -10.79 13.00
N GLU A 181 1.29 -10.65 13.14
CA GLU A 181 0.41 -10.35 12.01
C GLU A 181 0.60 -8.90 11.54
N CYS A 182 0.63 -8.74 10.23
CA CYS A 182 0.69 -7.43 9.59
C CYS A 182 -0.74 -6.92 9.35
N LEU A 183 -1.39 -6.34 10.39
CA LEU A 183 -2.65 -5.61 10.22
C LEU A 183 -2.34 -4.13 10.04
N HIS A 184 -2.43 -3.64 8.81
CA HIS A 184 -2.30 -2.23 8.47
C HIS A 184 -3.65 -1.56 8.29
N THR A 185 -3.70 -0.23 8.26
CA THR A 185 -4.89 0.53 7.85
C THR A 185 -5.39 0.07 6.47
N LEU A 186 -4.47 -0.11 5.52
CA LEU A 186 -4.80 -0.58 4.17
C LEU A 186 -5.12 -2.07 4.06
N SER A 187 -5.05 -2.82 5.17
CA SER A 187 -5.65 -4.16 5.26
C SER A 187 -7.17 -4.09 5.46
N LEU A 188 -7.72 -2.94 5.88
CA LEU A 188 -9.12 -2.76 6.21
C LEU A 188 -9.90 -1.99 5.15
N ILE A 189 -9.20 -1.21 4.33
CA ILE A 189 -9.82 -0.28 3.39
C ILE A 189 -8.93 -0.02 2.18
N SER A 190 -9.55 0.07 1.01
CA SER A 190 -8.96 0.70 -0.17
C SER A 190 -9.95 1.69 -0.77
N LEU A 191 -9.54 2.95 -0.94
CA LEU A 191 -10.35 3.96 -1.63
C LEU A 191 -10.25 3.74 -3.14
N LEU A 192 -11.40 3.69 -3.81
CA LEU A 192 -11.54 3.45 -5.24
C LEU A 192 -12.04 4.69 -6.00
N ASP A 193 -12.60 5.64 -5.27
CA ASP A 193 -13.00 6.96 -5.73
C ASP A 193 -13.06 7.91 -4.51
N ARG A 194 -13.38 9.18 -4.72
CA ARG A 194 -13.61 10.15 -3.63
C ARG A 194 -14.77 9.75 -2.72
N ASP A 195 -15.75 9.06 -3.28
CA ASP A 195 -17.00 8.67 -2.65
C ASP A 195 -17.21 7.16 -2.54
N LEU A 196 -16.18 6.34 -2.85
CA LEU A 196 -16.28 4.88 -2.85
C LEU A 196 -15.04 4.22 -2.27
N ALA A 197 -15.26 3.27 -1.35
CA ALA A 197 -14.22 2.41 -0.79
C ALA A 197 -14.68 0.95 -0.72
N VAL A 198 -13.75 0.00 -0.90
CA VAL A 198 -13.93 -1.37 -0.45
C VAL A 198 -13.40 -1.48 0.97
N VAL A 199 -14.14 -2.16 1.85
CA VAL A 199 -13.83 -2.20 3.29
C VAL A 199 -14.06 -3.56 3.91
N SER A 200 -13.32 -3.84 4.99
CA SER A 200 -13.69 -4.85 5.99
C SER A 200 -14.06 -4.13 7.29
N THR A 201 -15.33 -4.11 7.62
CA THR A 201 -15.81 -3.43 8.83
C THR A 201 -15.53 -4.21 10.13
N ARG A 202 -15.23 -5.51 10.02
CA ARG A 202 -15.01 -6.39 11.17
C ARG A 202 -13.95 -5.88 12.15
N LEU A 203 -12.85 -5.31 11.63
CA LEU A 203 -11.74 -4.80 12.42
C LEU A 203 -11.54 -3.27 12.28
N MET A 204 -12.48 -2.60 11.58
CA MET A 204 -12.38 -1.18 11.33
C MET A 204 -12.62 -0.36 12.60
N PRO A 205 -11.71 0.54 13.00
CA PRO A 205 -11.93 1.46 14.09
C PRO A 205 -13.16 2.34 13.85
N VAL A 206 -13.96 2.57 14.90
CA VAL A 206 -15.17 3.42 14.83
C VAL A 206 -14.84 4.82 14.32
N HIS A 207 -13.69 5.38 14.73
CA HIS A 207 -13.25 6.71 14.27
C HIS A 207 -13.05 6.73 12.73
N LEU A 208 -12.37 5.72 12.17
CA LEU A 208 -12.21 5.63 10.70
C LEU A 208 -13.56 5.53 9.99
N ARG A 209 -14.46 4.69 10.50
CA ARG A 209 -15.82 4.55 9.94
C ARG A 209 -16.60 5.86 9.97
N SER A 210 -16.46 6.65 11.05
CA SER A 210 -17.09 7.98 11.18
C SER A 210 -16.53 8.97 10.16
N LEU A 211 -15.20 9.02 10.00
CA LEU A 211 -14.56 9.89 9.00
C LEU A 211 -15.02 9.59 7.57
N LEU A 212 -15.22 8.30 7.23
CA LEU A 212 -15.75 7.92 5.92
C LEU A 212 -17.22 8.37 5.76
N ALA A 213 -18.05 8.19 6.80
CA ALA A 213 -19.45 8.60 6.78
C ALA A 213 -19.62 10.12 6.65
N GLU A 214 -18.83 10.90 7.40
CA GLU A 214 -18.81 12.37 7.34
C GLU A 214 -18.45 12.90 5.94
N ARG A 215 -17.65 12.14 5.18
CA ARG A 215 -17.25 12.46 3.81
C ARG A 215 -18.19 11.90 2.75
N GLY A 216 -19.25 11.18 3.16
CA GLY A 216 -20.20 10.55 2.24
C GLY A 216 -19.59 9.41 1.42
N VAL A 217 -18.53 8.76 1.92
CA VAL A 217 -17.91 7.62 1.24
C VAL A 217 -18.80 6.39 1.37
N GLU A 218 -19.25 5.88 0.24
CA GLU A 218 -19.93 4.59 0.13
C GLU A 218 -18.93 3.46 0.42
N CYS A 219 -19.29 2.56 1.34
CA CYS A 219 -18.45 1.44 1.73
C CYS A 219 -19.01 0.14 1.16
N VAL A 220 -18.30 -0.46 0.22
CA VAL A 220 -18.57 -1.80 -0.29
C VAL A 220 -17.89 -2.80 0.64
N GLU A 221 -18.69 -3.53 1.43
CA GLU A 221 -18.17 -4.55 2.35
C GLU A 221 -17.66 -5.74 1.57
N ILE A 222 -16.49 -6.27 1.92
CA ILE A 222 -15.97 -7.52 1.36
C ILE A 222 -16.86 -8.70 1.77
N GLU A 223 -16.74 -9.82 1.05
CA GLU A 223 -17.24 -11.09 1.55
C GLU A 223 -16.32 -11.63 2.65
N ALA A 224 -16.89 -11.99 3.82
CA ALA A 224 -16.08 -12.37 4.99
C ALA A 224 -15.16 -13.58 4.74
N SER A 225 -15.60 -14.53 3.91
CA SER A 225 -14.81 -15.70 3.50
C SER A 225 -13.65 -15.35 2.54
N GLU A 226 -13.62 -14.15 1.99
CA GLU A 226 -12.58 -13.66 1.08
C GLU A 226 -11.52 -12.80 1.82
N TRP A 227 -11.55 -12.76 3.16
CA TRP A 227 -10.57 -12.03 3.96
C TRP A 227 -9.14 -12.56 3.76
N ASP A 228 -8.95 -13.88 3.84
CA ASP A 228 -7.63 -14.52 3.73
C ASP A 228 -7.07 -14.47 2.30
N SER A 229 -7.93 -14.26 1.30
CA SER A 229 -7.53 -13.96 -0.08
C SER A 229 -7.31 -12.48 -0.37
N LEU A 230 -7.19 -11.65 0.68
CA LEU A 230 -6.85 -10.23 0.63
C LEU A 230 -7.87 -9.37 -0.15
N ALA A 231 -9.15 -9.69 -0.06
CA ALA A 231 -10.22 -8.96 -0.74
C ALA A 231 -10.22 -7.44 -0.49
N PRO A 232 -9.84 -6.90 0.71
CA PRO A 232 -9.80 -5.46 0.93
C PRO A 232 -8.61 -4.77 0.26
N ASN A 233 -7.55 -5.52 -0.12
CA ASN A 233 -6.34 -4.95 -0.70
C ASN A 233 -6.52 -4.76 -2.20
N VAL A 234 -7.07 -3.61 -2.58
CA VAL A 234 -7.39 -3.24 -3.96
C VAL A 234 -6.66 -1.96 -4.33
N LEU A 235 -5.97 -1.97 -5.46
CA LEU A 235 -5.26 -0.78 -5.97
C LEU A 235 -6.13 -0.05 -6.99
N ALA A 236 -6.49 1.20 -6.73
CA ALA A 236 -7.12 2.04 -7.72
C ALA A 236 -6.10 2.44 -8.81
N LEU A 237 -6.46 2.20 -10.07
CA LEU A 237 -5.73 2.62 -11.27
C LEU A 237 -6.21 4.00 -11.73
N ALA A 238 -7.50 4.26 -11.57
CA ALA A 238 -8.19 5.53 -11.78
C ALA A 238 -9.48 5.52 -10.95
N PRO A 239 -10.22 6.64 -10.85
CA PRO A 239 -11.53 6.62 -10.20
C PRO A 239 -12.41 5.51 -10.76
N ARG A 240 -12.88 4.61 -9.89
CA ARG A 240 -13.70 3.43 -10.21
C ARG A 240 -13.07 2.43 -11.20
N GLU A 241 -11.78 2.46 -11.40
CA GLU A 241 -11.01 1.47 -12.13
C GLU A 241 -9.92 0.90 -11.20
N CYS A 242 -9.91 -0.41 -10.97
CA CYS A 242 -9.04 -0.99 -9.95
C CYS A 242 -8.53 -2.38 -10.33
N VAL A 243 -7.48 -2.80 -9.64
CA VAL A 243 -6.94 -4.17 -9.72
C VAL A 243 -6.98 -4.83 -8.33
N MET A 244 -7.38 -6.08 -8.30
CA MET A 244 -7.42 -6.93 -7.11
C MET A 244 -6.92 -8.34 -7.42
N LEU A 245 -6.74 -9.14 -6.38
CA LEU A 245 -6.39 -10.55 -6.54
C LEU A 245 -7.58 -11.38 -7.03
N GLU A 246 -7.29 -12.34 -7.90
CA GLU A 246 -8.21 -13.43 -8.20
C GLU A 246 -8.58 -14.21 -6.92
N GLY A 247 -9.71 -14.91 -6.95
CA GLY A 247 -10.20 -15.69 -5.82
C GLY A 247 -11.14 -14.91 -4.90
N ASN A 248 -11.53 -13.69 -5.28
CA ASN A 248 -12.47 -12.84 -4.55
C ASN A 248 -13.74 -12.52 -5.38
N PRO A 249 -14.47 -13.53 -5.91
CA PRO A 249 -15.53 -13.31 -6.89
C PRO A 249 -16.73 -12.53 -6.34
N VAL A 250 -17.05 -12.67 -5.06
CA VAL A 250 -18.21 -11.99 -4.45
C VAL A 250 -17.88 -10.50 -4.27
N THR A 251 -16.71 -10.18 -3.71
CA THR A 251 -16.25 -8.79 -3.55
C THR A 251 -16.08 -8.11 -4.91
N ALA A 252 -15.47 -8.79 -5.90
CA ALA A 252 -15.35 -8.28 -7.26
C ALA A 252 -16.73 -7.99 -7.88
N GLY A 253 -17.71 -8.87 -7.67
CA GLY A 253 -19.08 -8.68 -8.11
C GLY A 253 -19.74 -7.46 -7.48
N ARG A 254 -19.56 -7.24 -6.16
CA ARG A 254 -20.07 -6.07 -5.44
C ARG A 254 -19.44 -4.76 -5.97
N LEU A 255 -18.13 -4.76 -6.21
CA LEU A 255 -17.43 -3.60 -6.78
C LEU A 255 -17.93 -3.27 -8.18
N ARG A 256 -18.12 -4.27 -9.05
CA ARG A 256 -18.71 -4.07 -10.38
C ARG A 256 -20.14 -3.52 -10.30
N ALA A 257 -20.93 -4.01 -9.35
CA ALA A 257 -22.30 -3.49 -9.12
C ALA A 257 -22.31 -2.03 -8.64
N SER A 258 -21.24 -1.59 -7.92
CA SER A 258 -21.03 -0.18 -7.52
C SER A 258 -20.38 0.67 -8.62
N GLY A 259 -20.31 0.17 -9.86
CA GLY A 259 -19.84 0.90 -11.03
C GLY A 259 -18.32 0.87 -11.24
N CYS A 260 -17.60 -0.06 -10.64
CA CYS A 260 -16.16 -0.21 -10.86
C CYS A 260 -15.85 -1.12 -12.07
N THR A 261 -14.82 -0.75 -12.81
CA THR A 261 -14.07 -1.67 -13.68
C THR A 261 -13.05 -2.39 -12.82
N VAL A 262 -13.20 -3.71 -12.69
CA VAL A 262 -12.34 -4.54 -11.85
C VAL A 262 -11.50 -5.45 -12.70
N HIS A 263 -10.18 -5.25 -12.66
CA HIS A 263 -9.16 -6.14 -13.22
C HIS A 263 -8.71 -7.11 -12.13
N GLU A 264 -8.46 -8.35 -12.49
CA GLU A 264 -8.02 -9.38 -11.56
C GLU A 264 -6.70 -9.99 -12.05
N PHE A 265 -5.80 -10.32 -11.10
CA PHE A 265 -4.54 -11.00 -11.39
C PHE A 265 -4.29 -12.15 -10.43
N ALA A 266 -3.64 -13.21 -10.93
CA ALA A 266 -3.22 -14.31 -10.09
C ALA A 266 -2.10 -13.90 -9.13
N GLY A 267 -2.20 -14.25 -7.86
CA GLY A 267 -1.24 -13.81 -6.84
C GLY A 267 -1.02 -14.80 -5.71
N SER A 268 -1.21 -16.12 -5.96
CA SER A 268 -1.05 -17.13 -4.91
C SER A 268 0.33 -17.09 -4.24
N ASP A 269 1.39 -16.90 -5.01
CA ASP A 269 2.76 -16.91 -4.52
C ASP A 269 3.34 -15.52 -4.30
N VAL A 270 3.01 -14.55 -5.15
CA VAL A 270 3.57 -13.20 -5.03
C VAL A 270 2.87 -12.36 -3.96
N ALA A 271 1.61 -12.68 -3.62
CA ALA A 271 0.77 -11.86 -2.75
C ALA A 271 0.24 -12.62 -1.53
N VAL A 272 -0.50 -13.71 -1.73
CA VAL A 272 -1.22 -14.40 -0.65
C VAL A 272 -0.26 -14.96 0.40
N LYS A 273 0.81 -15.65 0.00
CA LYS A 273 1.79 -16.24 0.93
C LYS A 273 2.53 -15.23 1.82
N GLY A 274 2.66 -13.99 1.38
CA GLY A 274 3.27 -12.91 2.17
C GLY A 274 2.27 -11.89 2.69
N ALA A 275 0.96 -12.17 2.56
CA ALA A 275 -0.13 -11.32 3.03
C ALA A 275 -0.10 -9.87 2.48
N GLY A 276 0.43 -9.68 1.25
CA GLY A 276 0.53 -8.35 0.63
C GLY A 276 -0.04 -8.32 -0.79
N GLY A 277 -1.17 -7.65 -1.00
CA GLY A 277 -1.87 -7.54 -2.28
C GLY A 277 -1.28 -6.45 -3.21
N PRO A 278 -2.03 -6.04 -4.25
CA PRO A 278 -1.54 -5.13 -5.28
C PRO A 278 -1.12 -3.76 -4.73
N THR A 279 -1.75 -3.25 -3.67
CA THR A 279 -1.32 -2.01 -3.02
C THR A 279 0.07 -2.17 -2.40
N CYS A 280 0.31 -3.26 -1.68
CA CYS A 280 1.61 -3.50 -1.04
C CYS A 280 2.75 -3.69 -2.06
N LEU A 281 2.45 -4.32 -3.21
CA LEU A 281 3.40 -4.60 -4.29
C LEU A 281 3.77 -3.36 -5.12
N THR A 282 3.15 -2.21 -4.87
CA THR A 282 3.29 -1.02 -5.71
C THR A 282 3.44 0.25 -4.87
N LEU A 283 4.40 1.11 -5.21
CA LEU A 283 4.52 2.44 -4.62
C LEU A 283 4.13 3.49 -5.67
N PRO A 284 2.98 4.15 -5.54
CA PRO A 284 2.62 5.26 -6.41
C PRO A 284 3.65 6.41 -6.29
N LEU A 285 4.21 6.80 -7.43
CA LEU A 285 5.14 7.94 -7.53
C LEU A 285 4.42 9.19 -8.01
N LEU A 286 3.41 9.01 -8.86
CA LEU A 286 2.59 10.10 -9.39
C LEU A 286 1.16 9.62 -9.60
N ARG A 287 0.22 10.37 -9.05
CA ARG A 287 -1.22 10.27 -9.35
C ARG A 287 -1.76 11.62 -9.82
N ASP A 288 -2.80 11.59 -10.66
CA ASP A 288 -3.60 12.79 -10.90
C ASP A 288 -4.28 13.21 -9.58
N PRO A 289 -4.53 14.49 -9.35
CA PRO A 289 -5.31 14.94 -8.21
C PRO A 289 -6.70 14.29 -8.20
N SER A 290 -7.11 13.78 -7.06
CA SER A 290 -8.44 13.16 -6.85
C SER A 290 -9.32 14.05 -6.00
#